data_4e4df6841506ef0fce646181ff7d8d13
#
_entry.id   4e4df6841506ef0fce646181ff7d8d13
#
_cell.length_a   1.000
_cell.length_b   1.000
_cell.length_c   1.000
_cell.angle_alpha   90.00
_cell.angle_beta   90.00
_cell.angle_gamma   90.00
#
_symmetry.space_group_name_H-M   'P 1'
#
loop_
_entity.id
_entity.type
_entity.pdbx_description
1 polymer ?
#
loop_
_entity_poly.entity_id
_entity_poly.type
_entity_poly.pdbx_seq_one_letter_code
_entity_poly.pdbx_strand_id
1 'polypeptide(L)'
;MKLATLHVAALLLALAGRANAQATDSATTDPGQLVARWQAANMTCRSATATAMAAVGACEQRDTLSKLLAQMNYCYGPTDKTGPTTWAACGAKALQEQAQARTTAQFHRMGGVFVLPATINGSTKSYFIVDSGAANVQIPEEVAEEMKRAGTLTESDFLGQRRFTLADGSGLQQRVFRLKSLQIGDRTMENVLAAVGAPRSRALLGQSFLRRLSWWKIDNVKNAMEFEFTGSF
;
A
#
# COMPACT_ATOMS: atom_id res chain seq x y z
N MET A 1 69.69 -59.55 17.82
CA MET A 1 68.66 -59.01 16.91
C MET A 1 67.33 -59.05 17.65
N LYS A 2 66.89 -57.92 18.20
CA LYS A 2 65.62 -57.86 18.90
C LYS A 2 64.77 -56.70 18.19
N LEU A 3 63.70 -57.12 17.56
CA LEU A 3 62.72 -56.19 16.97
C LEU A 3 61.95 -55.53 18.11
N ALA A 4 61.92 -54.25 18.09
CA ALA A 4 61.02 -53.38 18.94
C ALA A 4 59.75 -53.05 18.18
N THR A 5 58.65 -53.55 18.70
CA THR A 5 57.29 -53.19 18.21
C THR A 5 56.82 -51.86 18.81
N LEU A 6 56.65 -50.81 17.99
CA LEU A 6 56.03 -49.58 18.38
C LEU A 6 54.50 -49.75 18.34
N HIS A 7 53.87 -49.52 19.48
CA HIS A 7 52.41 -49.37 19.56
C HIS A 7 52.08 -47.89 19.34
N VAL A 8 51.37 -47.61 18.23
CA VAL A 8 50.78 -46.29 17.97
C VAL A 8 49.38 -46.30 18.57
N ALA A 9 49.19 -45.53 19.65
CA ALA A 9 47.91 -45.33 20.22
C ALA A 9 47.21 -44.23 19.39
N ALA A 10 46.13 -44.57 18.67
CA ALA A 10 45.28 -43.65 17.96
C ALA A 10 44.29 -42.97 18.94
N LEU A 11 44.50 -41.69 19.22
CA LEU A 11 43.61 -40.86 20.01
C LEU A 11 42.48 -40.38 19.11
N LEU A 12 41.29 -40.99 19.21
CA LEU A 12 40.09 -40.55 18.56
C LEU A 12 39.51 -39.36 19.36
N LEU A 13 39.76 -38.13 18.86
CA LEU A 13 39.03 -36.96 19.32
C LEU A 13 37.63 -36.99 18.70
N ALA A 14 36.62 -37.28 19.52
CA ALA A 14 35.21 -37.10 19.17
C ALA A 14 34.92 -35.60 19.15
N LEU A 15 34.90 -34.99 17.96
CA LEU A 15 34.33 -33.69 17.71
C LEU A 15 32.82 -33.81 17.82
N ALA A 16 32.26 -33.51 19.01
CA ALA A 16 30.85 -33.29 19.17
C ALA A 16 30.49 -31.98 18.45
N GLY A 17 30.11 -32.11 17.19
CA GLY A 17 29.50 -31.04 16.42
C GLY A 17 28.19 -30.63 17.10
N ARG A 18 28.18 -29.47 17.79
CA ARG A 18 26.94 -28.78 18.15
C ARG A 18 26.28 -28.39 16.84
N ALA A 19 25.28 -29.16 16.44
CA ALA A 19 24.31 -28.69 15.46
C ALA A 19 23.61 -27.47 16.06
N ASN A 20 24.05 -26.27 15.68
CA ASN A 20 23.23 -25.09 15.78
C ASN A 20 22.02 -25.37 14.90
N ALA A 21 20.93 -25.83 15.51
CA ALA A 21 19.62 -25.74 14.91
C ALA A 21 19.35 -24.23 14.74
N GLN A 22 19.71 -23.71 13.58
CA GLN A 22 19.09 -22.47 13.08
C GLN A 22 17.61 -22.79 13.02
N ALA A 23 16.86 -22.31 14.02
CA ALA A 23 15.43 -22.19 13.91
C ALA A 23 15.19 -21.32 12.67
N THR A 24 14.91 -21.96 11.55
CA THR A 24 14.28 -21.32 10.42
C THR A 24 13.00 -20.74 10.99
N ASP A 25 12.98 -19.43 11.09
CA ASP A 25 11.80 -18.63 11.42
C ASP A 25 10.78 -18.92 10.30
N SER A 26 10.14 -20.06 10.42
CA SER A 26 8.95 -20.39 9.63
C SER A 26 7.97 -19.35 10.06
N ALA A 27 7.84 -18.28 9.25
CA ALA A 27 6.91 -17.21 9.44
C ALA A 27 5.57 -17.84 9.82
N THR A 28 5.23 -17.75 11.09
CA THR A 28 4.08 -18.44 11.68
C THR A 28 2.86 -17.89 11.02
N THR A 29 2.27 -18.66 10.11
CA THR A 29 1.03 -18.37 9.40
C THR A 29 -0.20 -18.69 10.26
N ASP A 30 -0.01 -18.94 11.55
CA ASP A 30 -1.13 -19.15 12.48
C ASP A 30 -1.85 -17.82 12.77
N PRO A 31 -3.14 -17.70 12.41
CA PRO A 31 -3.90 -16.46 12.62
C PRO A 31 -3.95 -16.02 14.07
N GLY A 32 -4.00 -16.94 15.03
CA GLY A 32 -4.04 -16.61 16.45
C GLY A 32 -2.75 -15.89 16.90
N GLN A 33 -1.60 -16.36 16.44
CA GLN A 33 -0.32 -15.70 16.74
C GLN A 33 -0.21 -14.34 16.04
N LEU A 34 -0.71 -14.21 14.81
CA LEU A 34 -0.75 -12.92 14.10
C LEU A 34 -1.64 -11.92 14.82
N VAL A 35 -2.80 -12.34 15.34
CA VAL A 35 -3.69 -11.50 16.15
C VAL A 35 -2.98 -11.04 17.43
N ALA A 36 -2.30 -11.93 18.16
CA ALA A 36 -1.56 -11.57 19.37
C ALA A 36 -0.44 -10.55 19.08
N ARG A 37 0.31 -10.75 17.99
CA ARG A 37 1.33 -9.80 17.55
C ARG A 37 0.73 -8.45 17.13
N TRP A 38 -0.40 -8.46 16.46
CA TRP A 38 -1.14 -7.25 16.11
C TRP A 38 -1.56 -6.48 17.35
N GLN A 39 -2.11 -7.16 18.36
CA GLN A 39 -2.52 -6.52 19.61
C GLN A 39 -1.34 -5.86 20.33
N ALA A 40 -0.19 -6.52 20.42
CA ALA A 40 1.03 -5.97 21.00
C ALA A 40 1.52 -4.71 20.25
N ALA A 41 1.57 -4.79 18.92
CA ALA A 41 1.95 -3.65 18.08
C ALA A 41 0.94 -2.49 18.21
N ASN A 42 -0.36 -2.78 18.26
CA ASN A 42 -1.40 -1.76 18.42
C ASN A 42 -1.34 -1.06 19.77
N MET A 43 -1.03 -1.77 20.86
CA MET A 43 -0.82 -1.17 22.19
C MET A 43 0.35 -0.19 22.16
N THR A 44 1.49 -0.57 21.60
CA THR A 44 2.68 0.29 21.51
C THR A 44 2.45 1.49 20.58
N CYS A 45 1.82 1.26 19.43
CA CYS A 45 1.46 2.31 18.46
C CYS A 45 0.56 3.40 19.06
N ARG A 46 -0.33 3.03 19.99
CA ARG A 46 -1.28 3.95 20.67
C ARG A 46 -0.81 4.42 22.05
N SER A 47 0.37 4.00 22.48
CA SER A 47 0.87 4.33 23.80
C SER A 47 1.37 5.78 23.88
N ALA A 48 0.84 6.55 24.80
CA ALA A 48 1.31 7.91 25.08
C ALA A 48 2.72 7.94 25.71
N THR A 49 3.22 6.80 26.20
CA THR A 49 4.54 6.68 26.85
C THR A 49 5.62 6.12 25.94
N ALA A 50 5.26 5.64 24.74
CA ALA A 50 6.25 5.17 23.76
C ALA A 50 7.05 6.34 23.20
N THR A 51 8.35 6.11 22.92
CA THR A 51 9.12 7.09 22.15
C THR A 51 8.54 7.21 20.75
N ALA A 52 8.70 8.38 20.12
CA ALA A 52 8.16 8.62 18.77
C ALA A 52 8.62 7.55 17.75
N MET A 53 9.90 7.14 17.82
CA MET A 53 10.46 6.12 16.93
C MET A 53 9.86 4.73 17.20
N ALA A 54 9.68 4.34 18.46
CA ALA A 54 9.05 3.07 18.82
C ALA A 54 7.57 3.03 18.41
N ALA A 55 6.85 4.15 18.57
CA ALA A 55 5.46 4.26 18.12
C ALA A 55 5.33 4.13 16.60
N VAL A 56 6.19 4.80 15.84
CA VAL A 56 6.17 4.71 14.35
C VAL A 56 6.41 3.28 13.90
N GLY A 57 7.46 2.61 14.39
CA GLY A 57 7.76 1.22 14.03
C GLY A 57 6.63 0.25 14.42
N ALA A 58 6.02 0.47 15.60
CA ALA A 58 4.89 -0.34 16.05
C ALA A 58 3.62 -0.10 15.19
N CYS A 59 3.38 1.13 14.74
CA CYS A 59 2.27 1.44 13.84
C CYS A 59 2.46 0.77 12.47
N GLU A 60 3.66 0.80 11.91
CA GLU A 60 3.97 0.11 10.65
C GLU A 60 3.82 -1.42 10.78
N GLN A 61 4.30 -1.98 11.89
CA GLN A 61 4.13 -3.42 12.17
C GLN A 61 2.66 -3.79 12.30
N ARG A 62 1.86 -3.01 13.04
CA ARG A 62 0.41 -3.19 13.17
C ARG A 62 -0.26 -3.21 11.80
N ASP A 63 0.06 -2.24 10.94
CA ASP A 63 -0.55 -2.10 9.63
C ASP A 63 -0.16 -3.25 8.69
N THR A 64 1.08 -3.76 8.80
CA THR A 64 1.52 -4.95 8.09
C THR A 64 0.76 -6.19 8.53
N LEU A 65 0.61 -6.39 9.84
CA LEU A 65 -0.15 -7.52 10.40
C LEU A 65 -1.63 -7.43 10.05
N SER A 66 -2.21 -6.22 10.00
CA SER A 66 -3.59 -6.02 9.53
C SER A 66 -3.79 -6.53 8.11
N LYS A 67 -2.84 -6.23 7.21
CA LYS A 67 -2.89 -6.70 5.82
C LYS A 67 -2.79 -8.22 5.71
N LEU A 68 -1.91 -8.84 6.50
CA LEU A 68 -1.77 -10.30 6.53
C LEU A 68 -3.05 -10.98 7.03
N LEU A 69 -3.62 -10.50 8.13
CA LEU A 69 -4.86 -11.04 8.68
C LEU A 69 -6.02 -10.90 7.69
N ALA A 70 -6.14 -9.74 7.03
CA ALA A 70 -7.16 -9.55 6.00
C ALA A 70 -6.99 -10.51 4.80
N GLN A 71 -5.74 -10.79 4.39
CA GLN A 71 -5.46 -11.78 3.33
C GLN A 71 -5.83 -13.21 3.74
N MET A 72 -5.84 -13.49 5.04
CA MET A 72 -6.27 -14.77 5.61
C MET A 72 -7.77 -14.82 5.93
N ASN A 73 -8.56 -13.88 5.43
CA ASN A 73 -9.99 -13.75 5.68
C ASN A 73 -10.35 -13.53 7.16
N TYR A 74 -9.49 -12.76 7.86
CA TYR A 74 -9.80 -12.25 9.19
C TYR A 74 -10.27 -10.80 9.07
N CYS A 75 -11.32 -10.46 9.82
CA CYS A 75 -11.93 -9.14 9.89
C CYS A 75 -11.71 -8.52 11.27
N TYR A 76 -11.40 -7.24 11.32
CA TYR A 76 -11.34 -6.47 12.55
C TYR A 76 -12.70 -5.84 12.85
N GLY A 77 -13.26 -6.14 13.98
CA GLY A 77 -14.56 -5.61 14.35
C GLY A 77 -15.10 -6.22 15.64
N PRO A 78 -16.30 -5.83 16.05
CA PRO A 78 -16.97 -6.48 17.17
C PRO A 78 -17.31 -7.93 16.79
N THR A 79 -17.08 -8.85 17.71
CA THR A 79 -17.38 -10.28 17.51
C THR A 79 -18.89 -10.56 17.42
N ASP A 80 -19.70 -9.69 18.05
CA ASP A 80 -21.15 -9.60 17.96
C ASP A 80 -21.59 -8.16 18.29
N LYS A 81 -22.90 -7.89 18.46
CA LYS A 81 -23.41 -6.55 18.72
C LYS A 81 -22.88 -5.90 20.02
N THR A 82 -22.35 -6.70 20.95
CA THR A 82 -21.89 -6.27 22.29
C THR A 82 -20.46 -6.72 22.61
N GLY A 83 -19.87 -7.53 21.75
CA GLY A 83 -18.54 -8.12 21.94
C GLY A 83 -17.39 -7.15 21.76
N PRO A 84 -16.20 -7.54 22.24
CA PRO A 84 -15.00 -6.72 22.08
C PRO A 84 -14.60 -6.63 20.62
N THR A 85 -14.10 -5.46 20.21
CA THR A 85 -13.53 -5.26 18.89
C THR A 85 -12.19 -5.98 18.80
N THR A 86 -12.11 -6.99 17.97
CA THR A 86 -10.91 -7.82 17.77
C THR A 86 -10.85 -8.38 16.35
N TRP A 87 -9.78 -9.10 16.04
CA TRP A 87 -9.66 -9.88 14.82
C TRP A 87 -10.33 -11.25 14.98
N ALA A 88 -11.20 -11.60 14.07
CA ALA A 88 -11.86 -12.90 14.00
C ALA A 88 -12.02 -13.34 12.54
N ALA A 89 -12.26 -14.63 12.31
CA ALA A 89 -12.59 -15.11 10.96
C ALA A 89 -13.82 -14.35 10.43
N CYS A 90 -13.73 -13.85 9.20
CA CYS A 90 -14.82 -13.11 8.60
C CYS A 90 -16.05 -14.00 8.39
N GLY A 91 -17.23 -13.50 8.74
CA GLY A 91 -18.48 -14.13 8.33
C GLY A 91 -18.71 -14.02 6.82
N ALA A 92 -19.59 -14.85 6.26
CA ALA A 92 -19.87 -14.88 4.83
C ALA A 92 -20.25 -13.50 4.25
N LYS A 93 -21.01 -12.69 4.99
CA LYS A 93 -21.37 -11.33 4.59
C LYS A 93 -20.14 -10.41 4.50
N ALA A 94 -19.25 -10.45 5.50
CA ALA A 94 -18.04 -9.64 5.50
C ALA A 94 -17.07 -10.04 4.38
N LEU A 95 -17.00 -11.33 4.04
CA LEU A 95 -16.21 -11.81 2.88
C LEU A 95 -16.77 -11.28 1.56
N GLN A 96 -18.09 -11.22 1.42
CA GLN A 96 -18.74 -10.63 0.24
C GLN A 96 -18.47 -9.12 0.14
N GLU A 97 -18.59 -8.39 1.25
CA GLU A 97 -18.28 -6.96 1.31
C GLU A 97 -16.82 -6.69 0.97
N GLN A 98 -15.87 -7.49 1.47
CA GLN A 98 -14.46 -7.40 1.10
C GLN A 98 -14.21 -7.71 -0.38
N ALA A 99 -14.86 -8.73 -0.93
CA ALA A 99 -14.75 -9.05 -2.35
C ALA A 99 -15.28 -7.90 -3.22
N GLN A 100 -16.37 -7.27 -2.80
CA GLN A 100 -16.95 -6.10 -3.48
C GLN A 100 -16.11 -4.84 -3.31
N ALA A 101 -15.32 -4.72 -2.22
CA ALA A 101 -14.43 -3.59 -2.01
C ALA A 101 -13.19 -3.61 -2.93
N ARG A 102 -12.82 -4.79 -3.42
CA ARG A 102 -11.67 -4.97 -4.34
C ARG A 102 -12.04 -4.58 -5.75
N THR A 103 -11.10 -3.93 -6.40
CA THR A 103 -11.23 -3.54 -7.82
C THR A 103 -10.01 -3.98 -8.59
N THR A 104 -10.24 -4.39 -9.82
CA THR A 104 -9.19 -4.69 -10.80
C THR A 104 -9.33 -3.73 -11.97
N ALA A 105 -8.33 -2.88 -12.18
CA ALA A 105 -8.28 -1.96 -13.31
C ALA A 105 -7.19 -2.40 -14.30
N GLN A 106 -7.56 -2.63 -15.54
CA GLN A 106 -6.64 -3.09 -16.59
C GLN A 106 -5.70 -1.97 -17.00
N PHE A 107 -4.42 -2.30 -17.15
CA PHE A 107 -3.42 -1.42 -17.74
C PHE A 107 -3.51 -1.42 -19.27
N HIS A 108 -3.26 -0.25 -19.84
CA HIS A 108 -2.91 -0.09 -21.24
C HIS A 108 -1.40 0.19 -21.34
N ARG A 109 -0.77 -0.23 -22.42
CA ARG A 109 0.64 0.08 -22.70
C ARG A 109 0.71 1.30 -23.62
N MET A 110 1.39 2.35 -23.16
CA MET A 110 1.61 3.56 -23.95
C MET A 110 3.07 4.03 -23.78
N GLY A 111 3.83 3.97 -24.89
CA GLY A 111 5.24 4.42 -24.89
C GLY A 111 6.11 3.69 -23.86
N GLY A 112 5.92 2.37 -23.70
CA GLY A 112 6.73 1.53 -22.81
C GLY A 112 6.33 1.56 -21.34
N VAL A 113 5.31 2.34 -20.95
CA VAL A 113 4.80 2.39 -19.58
C VAL A 113 3.36 1.87 -19.48
N PHE A 114 2.99 1.41 -18.30
CA PHE A 114 1.62 1.06 -17.98
C PHE A 114 0.83 2.30 -17.59
N VAL A 115 -0.35 2.45 -18.18
CA VAL A 115 -1.28 3.54 -17.85
C VAL A 115 -2.65 2.97 -17.51
N LEU A 116 -3.34 3.61 -16.57
CA LEU A 116 -4.71 3.30 -16.18
C LEU A 116 -5.67 4.29 -16.82
N PRO A 117 -6.72 3.83 -17.49
CA PRO A 117 -7.81 4.70 -17.89
C PRO A 117 -8.56 5.20 -16.65
N ALA A 118 -8.88 6.47 -16.62
CA ALA A 118 -9.67 7.07 -15.57
C ALA A 118 -10.64 8.12 -16.12
N THR A 119 -11.73 8.33 -15.38
CA THR A 119 -12.68 9.41 -15.64
C THR A 119 -12.60 10.43 -14.54
N ILE A 120 -12.35 11.69 -14.90
CA ILE A 120 -12.20 12.82 -14.00
C ILE A 120 -13.51 13.60 -13.98
N ASN A 121 -14.02 13.93 -12.78
CA ASN A 121 -15.23 14.71 -12.56
C ASN A 121 -16.43 14.21 -13.40
N GLY A 122 -16.52 12.89 -13.58
CA GLY A 122 -17.63 12.23 -14.26
C GLY A 122 -17.65 12.30 -15.78
N SER A 123 -16.78 13.08 -16.43
CA SER A 123 -16.83 13.31 -17.89
C SER A 123 -15.48 13.26 -18.61
N THR A 124 -14.42 13.83 -18.06
CA THR A 124 -13.14 13.96 -18.75
C THR A 124 -12.33 12.66 -18.60
N LYS A 125 -12.01 12.03 -19.73
CA LYS A 125 -11.23 10.78 -19.77
C LYS A 125 -9.74 11.10 -19.89
N SER A 126 -8.91 10.39 -19.13
CA SER A 126 -7.45 10.49 -19.19
C SER A 126 -6.79 9.16 -18.85
N TYR A 127 -5.49 9.04 -19.17
CA TYR A 127 -4.66 7.89 -18.86
C TYR A 127 -3.59 8.27 -17.85
N PHE A 128 -3.57 7.59 -16.71
CA PHE A 128 -2.68 7.89 -15.60
C PHE A 128 -1.56 6.86 -15.48
N ILE A 129 -0.33 7.32 -15.32
CA ILE A 129 0.78 6.47 -14.85
C ILE A 129 0.64 6.34 -13.33
N VAL A 130 0.74 5.11 -12.81
CA VAL A 130 0.83 4.90 -11.35
C VAL A 130 2.20 5.34 -10.88
N ASP A 131 2.24 6.40 -10.06
CA ASP A 131 3.48 7.02 -9.59
C ASP A 131 3.46 7.20 -8.07
N SER A 132 4.08 6.26 -7.38
CA SER A 132 4.21 6.31 -5.91
C SER A 132 5.18 7.39 -5.42
N GLY A 133 6.00 7.97 -6.29
CA GLY A 133 6.91 9.08 -5.99
C GLY A 133 6.24 10.45 -6.11
N ALA A 134 5.12 10.56 -6.81
CA ALA A 134 4.38 11.82 -6.92
C ALA A 134 3.53 12.07 -5.66
N ALA A 135 3.67 13.25 -5.05
CA ALA A 135 2.90 13.60 -3.85
C ALA A 135 1.40 13.73 -4.12
N ASN A 136 1.01 14.24 -5.28
CA ASN A 136 -0.37 14.44 -5.67
C ASN A 136 -0.68 13.74 -7.00
N VAL A 137 -1.97 13.52 -7.25
CA VAL A 137 -2.44 13.31 -8.61
C VAL A 137 -2.02 14.51 -9.44
N GLN A 138 -1.51 14.29 -10.65
CA GLN A 138 -1.18 15.35 -11.59
C GLN A 138 -1.97 15.16 -12.88
N ILE A 139 -2.53 16.23 -13.40
CA ILE A 139 -3.13 16.24 -14.73
C ILE A 139 -2.40 17.23 -15.63
N PRO A 140 -2.22 16.93 -16.92
CA PRO A 140 -1.64 17.86 -17.88
C PRO A 140 -2.42 19.18 -17.93
N GLU A 141 -1.74 20.27 -18.28
CA GLU A 141 -2.37 21.57 -18.40
C GLU A 141 -3.54 21.55 -19.40
N GLU A 142 -3.39 20.86 -20.52
CA GLU A 142 -4.41 20.74 -21.56
C GLU A 142 -5.70 20.11 -21.02
N VAL A 143 -5.56 19.08 -20.17
CA VAL A 143 -6.71 18.40 -19.54
C VAL A 143 -7.39 19.34 -18.55
N ALA A 144 -6.62 20.11 -17.76
CA ALA A 144 -7.17 21.11 -16.86
C ALA A 144 -7.94 22.21 -17.61
N GLU A 145 -7.41 22.70 -18.73
CA GLU A 145 -8.04 23.70 -19.57
C GLU A 145 -9.31 23.16 -20.29
N GLU A 146 -9.28 21.88 -20.71
CA GLU A 146 -10.46 21.19 -21.23
C GLU A 146 -11.57 21.14 -20.18
N MET A 147 -11.22 20.75 -18.95
CA MET A 147 -12.16 20.67 -17.82
C MET A 147 -12.74 22.04 -17.46
N LYS A 148 -11.94 23.10 -17.53
CA LYS A 148 -12.42 24.48 -17.32
C LYS A 148 -13.42 24.88 -18.39
N ARG A 149 -13.10 24.65 -19.65
CA ARG A 149 -14.02 24.94 -20.77
C ARG A 149 -15.34 24.17 -20.66
N ALA A 150 -15.28 22.93 -20.18
CA ALA A 150 -16.45 22.09 -19.93
C ALA A 150 -17.21 22.48 -18.63
N GLY A 151 -16.69 23.39 -17.83
CA GLY A 151 -17.30 23.80 -16.55
C GLY A 151 -17.21 22.73 -15.44
N THR A 152 -16.42 21.66 -15.66
CA THR A 152 -16.25 20.58 -14.66
C THR A 152 -15.14 20.89 -13.66
N LEU A 153 -14.25 21.85 -13.98
CA LEU A 153 -13.26 22.45 -13.08
C LEU A 153 -13.46 23.98 -13.09
N THR A 154 -13.64 24.56 -11.92
CA THR A 154 -13.91 25.99 -11.74
C THR A 154 -12.83 26.65 -10.90
N GLU A 155 -12.78 27.98 -10.86
CA GLU A 155 -11.81 28.70 -10.02
C GLU A 155 -12.02 28.41 -8.52
N SER A 156 -13.23 28.08 -8.08
CA SER A 156 -13.51 27.69 -6.70
C SER A 156 -12.89 26.33 -6.30
N ASP A 157 -12.54 25.51 -7.27
CA ASP A 157 -11.87 24.22 -7.03
C ASP A 157 -10.36 24.40 -6.78
N PHE A 158 -9.78 25.57 -7.13
CA PHE A 158 -8.36 25.86 -6.93
C PHE A 158 -8.04 26.22 -5.48
N LEU A 159 -6.93 25.65 -4.98
CA LEU A 159 -6.46 25.78 -3.60
C LEU A 159 -5.16 26.60 -3.50
N GLY A 160 -4.78 27.27 -4.59
CA GLY A 160 -3.57 28.07 -4.69
C GLY A 160 -2.40 27.36 -5.37
N GLN A 161 -1.19 27.86 -5.10
CA GLN A 161 0.04 27.31 -5.64
C GLN A 161 0.84 26.62 -4.55
N ARG A 162 1.54 25.52 -4.91
CA ARG A 162 2.47 24.83 -4.02
C ARG A 162 3.77 24.52 -4.74
N ARG A 163 4.86 24.55 -3.99
CA ARG A 163 6.18 24.15 -4.49
C ARG A 163 6.34 22.64 -4.26
N PHE A 164 6.78 21.96 -5.30
CA PHE A 164 7.14 20.55 -5.31
C PHE A 164 8.63 20.41 -5.60
N THR A 165 9.28 19.42 -5.01
CA THR A 165 10.65 19.03 -5.35
C THR A 165 10.57 17.83 -6.28
N LEU A 166 11.22 17.93 -7.44
CA LEU A 166 11.31 16.84 -8.40
C LEU A 166 12.40 15.84 -8.01
N ALA A 167 12.45 14.69 -8.67
CA ALA A 167 13.43 13.63 -8.38
C ALA A 167 14.89 14.07 -8.61
N ASP A 168 15.13 15.05 -9.46
CA ASP A 168 16.44 15.67 -9.71
C ASP A 168 16.81 16.77 -8.70
N GLY A 169 15.96 17.00 -7.69
CA GLY A 169 16.13 18.03 -6.67
C GLY A 169 15.68 19.43 -7.09
N SER A 170 15.25 19.62 -8.32
CA SER A 170 14.73 20.91 -8.79
C SER A 170 13.37 21.22 -8.17
N GLY A 171 13.02 22.51 -8.05
CA GLY A 171 11.75 22.97 -7.51
C GLY A 171 10.80 23.40 -8.63
N LEU A 172 9.56 22.96 -8.56
CA LEU A 172 8.50 23.34 -9.47
C LEU A 172 7.32 23.92 -8.70
N GLN A 173 6.80 25.07 -9.11
CA GLN A 173 5.54 25.61 -8.61
C GLN A 173 4.38 25.12 -9.48
N GLN A 174 3.37 24.53 -8.85
CA GLN A 174 2.17 24.05 -9.55
C GLN A 174 0.91 24.60 -8.89
N ARG A 175 -0.10 24.88 -9.69
CA ARG A 175 -1.45 25.16 -9.22
C ARG A 175 -2.06 23.86 -8.69
N VAL A 176 -2.60 23.92 -7.49
CA VAL A 176 -3.24 22.78 -6.81
C VAL A 176 -4.74 23.03 -6.75
N PHE A 177 -5.51 21.97 -6.94
CA PHE A 177 -6.96 22.01 -6.98
C PHE A 177 -7.56 20.71 -6.46
N ARG A 178 -8.86 20.70 -6.25
CA ARG A 178 -9.62 19.54 -5.80
C ARG A 178 -10.45 19.01 -6.95
N LEU A 179 -10.17 17.75 -7.33
CA LEU A 179 -11.08 17.01 -8.21
C LEU A 179 -12.30 16.60 -7.40
N LYS A 180 -13.50 16.82 -7.96
CA LYS A 180 -14.76 16.36 -7.37
C LYS A 180 -14.77 14.83 -7.31
N SER A 181 -14.33 14.19 -8.38
CA SER A 181 -14.22 12.72 -8.45
C SER A 181 -13.11 12.26 -9.40
N LEU A 182 -12.54 11.09 -9.07
CA LEU A 182 -11.62 10.34 -9.94
C LEU A 182 -12.05 8.87 -9.94
N GLN A 183 -12.54 8.40 -11.06
CA GLN A 183 -12.99 7.02 -11.24
C GLN A 183 -11.92 6.20 -11.94
N ILE A 184 -11.57 5.06 -11.35
CA ILE A 184 -10.67 4.05 -11.91
C ILE A 184 -11.38 2.70 -11.85
N GLY A 185 -11.53 2.03 -12.99
CA GLY A 185 -12.37 0.84 -13.08
C GLY A 185 -13.82 1.16 -12.70
N ASP A 186 -14.37 0.38 -11.78
CA ASP A 186 -15.73 0.53 -11.24
C ASP A 186 -15.80 1.41 -9.98
N ARG A 187 -14.67 1.96 -9.54
CA ARG A 187 -14.58 2.73 -8.28
C ARG A 187 -14.34 4.20 -8.50
N THR A 188 -15.03 5.00 -7.73
CA THR A 188 -14.91 6.45 -7.72
C THR A 188 -14.41 6.93 -6.38
N MET A 189 -13.36 7.75 -6.40
CA MET A 189 -12.83 8.45 -5.22
C MET A 189 -13.18 9.93 -5.34
N GLU A 190 -13.84 10.45 -4.33
CA GLU A 190 -14.22 11.87 -4.29
C GLU A 190 -13.15 12.72 -3.60
N ASN A 191 -13.18 14.02 -3.89
CA ASN A 191 -12.34 15.02 -3.23
C ASN A 191 -10.84 14.72 -3.31
N VAL A 192 -10.34 14.40 -4.51
CA VAL A 192 -8.93 14.06 -4.74
C VAL A 192 -8.12 15.33 -4.96
N LEU A 193 -7.07 15.51 -4.16
CA LEU A 193 -6.13 16.63 -4.36
C LEU A 193 -5.28 16.38 -5.60
N ALA A 194 -5.24 17.35 -6.51
CA ALA A 194 -4.50 17.28 -7.75
C ALA A 194 -3.69 18.53 -8.01
N ALA A 195 -2.67 18.41 -8.85
CA ALA A 195 -1.85 19.51 -9.33
C ALA A 195 -1.92 19.60 -10.86
N VAL A 196 -1.82 20.82 -11.40
CA VAL A 196 -1.66 21.04 -12.84
C VAL A 196 -0.22 20.81 -13.20
N GLY A 197 0.04 19.84 -14.06
CA GLY A 197 1.36 19.56 -14.62
C GLY A 197 1.73 20.55 -15.73
N ALA A 198 2.95 20.44 -16.22
CA ALA A 198 3.40 21.22 -17.37
C ALA A 198 2.61 20.85 -18.65
N PRO A 199 2.62 21.72 -19.65
CA PRO A 199 2.08 21.38 -20.98
C PRO A 199 2.69 20.09 -21.52
N ARG A 200 1.85 19.23 -22.09
CA ARG A 200 2.25 17.92 -22.66
C ARG A 200 2.89 16.95 -21.65
N SER A 201 2.78 17.23 -20.33
CA SER A 201 3.17 16.27 -19.31
C SER A 201 2.22 15.07 -19.32
N ARG A 202 2.61 13.99 -18.63
CA ARG A 202 1.72 12.85 -18.42
C ARG A 202 0.91 13.01 -17.16
N ALA A 203 -0.30 12.46 -17.16
CA ALA A 203 -1.09 12.39 -15.95
C ALA A 203 -0.47 11.33 -15.00
N LEU A 204 -0.38 11.67 -13.71
CA LEU A 204 0.20 10.82 -12.67
C LEU A 204 -0.83 10.51 -11.59
N LEU A 205 -0.94 9.24 -11.23
CA LEU A 205 -1.75 8.78 -10.11
C LEU A 205 -0.85 8.73 -8.87
N GLY A 206 -0.79 9.84 -8.14
CA GLY A 206 0.11 10.04 -7.02
C GLY A 206 -0.49 9.70 -5.65
N GLN A 207 0.25 10.05 -4.60
CA GLN A 207 -0.05 9.70 -3.21
C GLN A 207 -1.38 10.29 -2.70
N SER A 208 -1.86 11.42 -3.24
CA SER A 208 -3.18 11.96 -2.87
C SER A 208 -4.35 11.01 -3.21
N PHE A 209 -4.11 10.04 -4.10
CA PHE A 209 -5.01 8.92 -4.38
C PHE A 209 -4.51 7.64 -3.69
N LEU A 210 -3.27 7.23 -3.93
CA LEU A 210 -2.74 5.92 -3.55
C LEU A 210 -2.80 5.66 -2.03
N ARG A 211 -2.49 6.66 -1.19
CA ARG A 211 -2.54 6.52 0.28
C ARG A 211 -3.95 6.40 0.87
N ARG A 212 -4.99 6.67 0.06
CA ARG A 212 -6.41 6.49 0.46
C ARG A 212 -6.92 5.09 0.15
N LEU A 213 -6.06 4.24 -0.39
CA LEU A 213 -6.32 2.82 -0.59
C LEU A 213 -5.83 2.04 0.63
N SER A 214 -6.56 1.01 1.04
CA SER A 214 -6.11 0.07 2.08
C SER A 214 -4.84 -0.64 1.65
N TRP A 215 -4.83 -1.04 0.39
CA TRP A 215 -3.68 -1.60 -0.31
C TRP A 215 -3.87 -1.45 -1.82
N TRP A 216 -2.77 -1.55 -2.53
CA TRP A 216 -2.75 -1.67 -3.98
C TRP A 216 -1.54 -2.49 -4.43
N LYS A 217 -1.66 -3.15 -5.55
CA LYS A 217 -0.56 -3.89 -6.18
C LYS A 217 -0.66 -3.82 -7.70
N ILE A 218 0.48 -4.00 -8.36
CA ILE A 218 0.58 -4.22 -9.80
C ILE A 218 0.71 -5.72 -10.02
N ASP A 219 -0.21 -6.30 -10.76
CA ASP A 219 -0.16 -7.68 -11.22
C ASP A 219 0.34 -7.70 -12.65
N ASN A 220 1.61 -8.06 -12.83
CA ASN A 220 2.24 -8.08 -14.14
C ASN A 220 1.73 -9.21 -15.04
N VAL A 221 1.19 -10.29 -14.46
CA VAL A 221 0.62 -11.41 -15.21
C VAL A 221 -0.73 -11.01 -15.80
N LYS A 222 -1.56 -10.38 -14.98
CA LYS A 222 -2.88 -9.89 -15.40
C LYS A 222 -2.82 -8.56 -16.17
N ASN A 223 -1.66 -7.87 -16.17
CA ASN A 223 -1.52 -6.50 -16.66
C ASN A 223 -2.55 -5.55 -16.02
N ALA A 224 -2.68 -5.60 -14.72
CA ALA A 224 -3.72 -4.88 -14.00
C ALA A 224 -3.20 -4.29 -12.69
N MET A 225 -3.84 -3.22 -12.23
CA MET A 225 -3.75 -2.75 -10.87
C MET A 225 -4.93 -3.33 -10.08
N GLU A 226 -4.63 -4.04 -9.00
CA GLU A 226 -5.64 -4.44 -8.03
C GLU A 226 -5.53 -3.55 -6.80
N PHE A 227 -6.66 -3.10 -6.27
CA PHE A 227 -6.69 -2.21 -5.11
C PHE A 227 -8.00 -2.32 -4.33
N GLU A 228 -7.97 -1.81 -3.11
CA GLU A 228 -9.11 -1.75 -2.23
C GLU A 228 -9.18 -0.36 -1.57
N PHE A 229 -10.37 0.25 -1.58
CA PHE A 229 -10.57 1.50 -0.85
C PHE A 229 -10.54 1.25 0.66
N THR A 230 -9.94 2.17 1.39
CA THR A 230 -10.12 2.21 2.83
C THR A 230 -11.62 2.38 3.08
N GLY A 231 -12.24 1.43 3.78
CA GLY A 231 -13.65 1.52 4.11
C GLY A 231 -13.96 2.88 4.74
N SER A 232 -15.14 3.41 4.42
CA SER A 232 -15.63 4.65 5.05
C SER A 232 -15.67 4.43 6.56
N PHE A 233 -14.81 5.13 7.29
CA PHE A 233 -14.86 5.25 8.74
C PHE A 233 -15.81 6.38 9.13
#